data_4fe7034f889e36a3334df5a3437e2975
#
_entry.id   4fe7034f889e36a3334df5a3437e2975
#
_cell.length_a   1.000
_cell.length_b   1.000
_cell.length_c   1.000
_cell.angle_alpha   90.00
_cell.angle_beta   90.00
_cell.angle_gamma   90.00
#
_symmetry.space_group_name_H-M   'P 1'
#
loop_
_entity.id
_entity.type
_entity.pdbx_description
1 polymer ?
#
loop_
_entity_poly.entity_id
_entity_poly.type
_entity_poly.pdbx_seq_one_letter_code
_entity_poly.pdbx_strand_id
1 'polypeptide(L)'
;MAEAERALAVLIDFENLALGFKGKRNKKFDVNKILERLVEKGKIIVKKAYADWTSYEDYKKTFHEAAIELMEIPKRGMVGKNSADIRLAVDAIDLCYSKEHIDTFVIVSGDSDFSPLVSKLKENGKHVIGMGMKDSSSNLLINNCDEFIYYEDLERPVGIPPEIRRDLPKKKKDAFQLLIDSVVALVRENKEILWSSMIKQTMKRKKPSFSEQYHGYRTFSDLLEDAEKSGLVRLKTDPKSNTYIVVGFGKESDEGRRS
;
A
#
# COMPACT_ATOMS: atom_id res chain seq x y z
N MET A 1 16.21 -7.85 15.14
CA MET A 1 15.07 -7.14 15.77
C MET A 1 13.99 -6.98 14.71
N ALA A 2 12.71 -7.27 15.02
CA ALA A 2 11.63 -7.00 14.07
C ALA A 2 11.59 -5.48 13.84
N GLU A 3 11.59 -5.06 12.58
CA GLU A 3 11.41 -3.66 12.19
C GLU A 3 10.04 -3.21 12.72
N ALA A 4 9.99 -2.07 13.43
CA ALA A 4 8.73 -1.55 13.96
C ALA A 4 7.74 -1.30 12.80
N GLU A 5 6.48 -1.64 13.03
CA GLU A 5 5.44 -1.44 12.01
C GLU A 5 5.17 0.06 11.85
N ARG A 6 5.30 0.58 10.63
CA ARG A 6 5.05 1.98 10.33
C ARG A 6 3.58 2.36 10.54
N ALA A 7 3.35 3.55 11.09
CA ALA A 7 2.05 4.16 11.30
C ALA A 7 1.83 5.31 10.31
N LEU A 8 0.89 5.14 9.37
CA LEU A 8 0.72 6.01 8.21
C LEU A 8 -0.44 7.00 8.40
N ALA A 9 -0.21 8.28 8.05
CA ALA A 9 -1.26 9.24 7.74
C ALA A 9 -1.32 9.45 6.22
N VAL A 10 -2.49 9.25 5.63
CA VAL A 10 -2.73 9.37 4.18
C VAL A 10 -3.57 10.60 3.90
N LEU A 11 -3.01 11.56 3.18
CA LEU A 11 -3.62 12.84 2.84
C LEU A 11 -3.70 12.94 1.31
N ILE A 12 -4.93 13.01 0.79
CA ILE A 12 -5.22 12.90 -0.63
C ILE A 12 -5.72 14.24 -1.16
N ASP A 13 -4.94 14.87 -2.02
CA ASP A 13 -5.38 15.96 -2.86
C ASP A 13 -6.12 15.36 -4.08
N PHE A 14 -7.45 15.24 -3.93
CA PHE A 14 -8.23 14.56 -4.95
C PHE A 14 -8.42 15.39 -6.22
N GLU A 15 -8.41 16.72 -6.14
CA GLU A 15 -8.55 17.56 -7.32
C GLU A 15 -7.35 17.39 -8.28
N ASN A 16 -6.14 17.32 -7.74
CA ASN A 16 -4.93 17.09 -8.53
C ASN A 16 -4.96 15.71 -9.22
N LEU A 17 -5.32 14.66 -8.46
CA LEU A 17 -5.46 13.31 -9.02
C LEU A 17 -6.53 13.26 -10.13
N ALA A 18 -7.70 13.82 -9.88
CA ALA A 18 -8.81 13.81 -10.83
C ALA A 18 -8.44 14.49 -12.17
N LEU A 19 -7.63 15.54 -12.13
CA LEU A 19 -7.07 16.18 -13.32
C LEU A 19 -6.22 15.22 -14.17
N GLY A 20 -5.42 14.38 -13.53
CA GLY A 20 -4.58 13.38 -14.20
C GLY A 20 -5.36 12.28 -14.94
N PHE A 21 -6.67 12.11 -14.63
CA PHE A 21 -7.58 11.18 -15.32
C PHE A 21 -8.41 11.84 -16.42
N LYS A 22 -8.45 13.19 -16.52
CA LYS A 22 -9.16 13.88 -17.58
C LYS A 22 -8.61 13.48 -18.95
N GLY A 23 -9.50 13.00 -19.84
CA GLY A 23 -9.13 12.57 -21.20
C GLY A 23 -8.68 11.11 -21.36
N LYS A 24 -8.49 10.36 -20.28
CA LYS A 24 -8.17 8.92 -20.33
C LYS A 24 -9.49 8.11 -20.43
N ARG A 25 -10.00 7.92 -21.65
CA ARG A 25 -11.36 7.40 -21.99
C ARG A 25 -11.84 6.13 -21.29
N ASN A 26 -11.00 5.33 -20.63
CA ASN A 26 -11.39 4.05 -19.99
C ASN A 26 -10.75 3.82 -18.63
N LYS A 27 -10.09 4.80 -18.00
CA LYS A 27 -9.49 4.62 -16.68
C LYS A 27 -10.21 5.50 -15.66
N LYS A 28 -10.93 4.85 -14.74
CA LYS A 28 -11.47 5.50 -13.55
C LYS A 28 -10.44 5.42 -12.42
N PHE A 29 -10.34 6.49 -11.64
CA PHE A 29 -9.57 6.48 -10.41
C PHE A 29 -10.18 5.48 -9.41
N ASP A 30 -9.33 4.65 -8.81
CA ASP A 30 -9.70 3.69 -7.79
C ASP A 30 -8.81 3.89 -6.56
N VAL A 31 -9.40 4.44 -5.50
CA VAL A 31 -8.71 4.71 -4.24
C VAL A 31 -8.29 3.43 -3.52
N ASN A 32 -9.00 2.30 -3.75
CA ASN A 32 -8.64 1.04 -3.11
C ASN A 32 -7.26 0.55 -3.51
N LYS A 33 -6.83 0.77 -4.76
CA LYS A 33 -5.48 0.43 -5.23
C LYS A 33 -4.41 1.18 -4.42
N ILE A 34 -4.65 2.46 -4.11
CA ILE A 34 -3.76 3.25 -3.25
C ILE A 34 -3.70 2.62 -1.86
N LEU A 35 -4.86 2.37 -1.25
CA LEU A 35 -4.93 1.82 0.11
C LEU A 35 -4.30 0.42 0.19
N GLU A 36 -4.55 -0.46 -0.78
CA GLU A 36 -3.93 -1.78 -0.88
C GLU A 36 -2.41 -1.68 -0.90
N ARG A 37 -1.86 -0.76 -1.72
CA ARG A 37 -0.42 -0.52 -1.79
C ARG A 37 0.14 0.02 -0.46
N LEU A 38 -0.57 0.93 0.21
CA LEU A 38 -0.12 1.53 1.45
C LEU A 38 -0.21 0.57 2.66
N VAL A 39 -1.21 -0.34 2.67
CA VAL A 39 -1.28 -1.42 3.67
C VAL A 39 -0.06 -2.36 3.58
N GLU A 40 0.58 -2.49 2.43
CA GLU A 40 1.84 -3.23 2.30
C GLU A 40 2.98 -2.57 3.08
N LYS A 41 2.97 -1.23 3.21
CA LYS A 41 4.02 -0.45 3.89
C LYS A 41 3.85 -0.33 5.39
N GLY A 42 2.61 -0.36 5.89
CA GLY A 42 2.36 -0.22 7.31
C GLY A 42 0.87 -0.13 7.66
N LYS A 43 0.60 0.23 8.90
CA LYS A 43 -0.76 0.43 9.41
C LYS A 43 -1.25 1.83 9.09
N ILE A 44 -2.34 1.95 8.35
CA ILE A 44 -2.95 3.26 8.08
C ILE A 44 -3.77 3.69 9.29
N ILE A 45 -3.41 4.83 9.89
CA ILE A 45 -4.05 5.41 11.09
C ILE A 45 -5.04 6.51 10.71
N VAL A 46 -4.66 7.37 9.75
CA VAL A 46 -5.47 8.49 9.29
C VAL A 46 -5.62 8.42 7.78
N LYS A 47 -6.84 8.70 7.30
CA LYS A 47 -7.15 8.81 5.87
C LYS A 47 -8.04 10.03 5.66
N LYS A 48 -7.55 11.04 4.95
CA LYS A 48 -8.29 12.25 4.61
C LYS A 48 -8.16 12.56 3.12
N ALA A 49 -9.22 13.06 2.52
CA ALA A 49 -9.21 13.50 1.13
C ALA A 49 -9.86 14.89 0.99
N TYR A 50 -9.19 15.74 0.25
CA TYR A 50 -9.50 17.17 0.13
C TYR A 50 -9.97 17.47 -1.30
N ALA A 51 -11.16 18.05 -1.43
CA ALA A 51 -11.71 18.49 -2.70
C ALA A 51 -12.97 19.35 -2.49
N ASP A 52 -13.40 20.03 -3.55
CA ASP A 52 -14.81 20.46 -3.70
C ASP A 52 -15.65 19.23 -4.09
N TRP A 53 -16.16 18.52 -3.09
CA TRP A 53 -16.90 17.26 -3.27
C TRP A 53 -18.23 17.44 -4.00
N THR A 54 -18.71 18.66 -4.18
CA THR A 54 -19.88 18.91 -5.04
C THR A 54 -19.57 18.65 -6.52
N SER A 55 -18.30 18.83 -6.90
CA SER A 55 -17.81 18.53 -8.24
C SER A 55 -17.46 17.05 -8.48
N TYR A 56 -17.42 16.23 -7.40
CA TYR A 56 -16.95 14.83 -7.42
C TYR A 56 -17.90 13.86 -6.69
N GLU A 57 -19.21 14.09 -6.79
CA GLU A 57 -20.23 13.30 -6.08
C GLU A 57 -20.13 11.79 -6.34
N ASP A 58 -19.81 11.38 -7.57
CA ASP A 58 -19.68 9.99 -7.98
C ASP A 58 -18.60 9.21 -7.18
N TYR A 59 -17.64 9.92 -6.59
CA TYR A 59 -16.57 9.33 -5.82
C TYR A 59 -16.85 9.24 -4.32
N LYS A 60 -17.78 10.06 -3.80
CA LYS A 60 -18.08 10.13 -2.35
C LYS A 60 -18.37 8.75 -1.75
N LYS A 61 -19.21 7.97 -2.44
CA LYS A 61 -19.56 6.62 -1.96
C LYS A 61 -18.34 5.72 -1.80
N THR A 62 -17.48 5.65 -2.80
CA THR A 62 -16.26 4.82 -2.76
C THR A 62 -15.30 5.25 -1.65
N PHE A 63 -15.15 6.56 -1.44
CA PHE A 63 -14.29 7.09 -0.38
C PHE A 63 -14.88 6.80 1.01
N HIS A 64 -16.20 6.91 1.19
CA HIS A 64 -16.87 6.53 2.44
C HIS A 64 -16.74 5.03 2.73
N GLU A 65 -16.94 4.18 1.73
CA GLU A 65 -16.75 2.72 1.86
C GLU A 65 -15.32 2.36 2.24
N ALA A 66 -14.33 3.14 1.78
CA ALA A 66 -12.93 3.04 2.14
C ALA A 66 -12.60 3.66 3.51
N ALA A 67 -13.60 4.19 4.24
CA ALA A 67 -13.48 4.91 5.49
C ALA A 67 -12.46 6.07 5.42
N ILE A 68 -12.54 6.88 4.35
CA ILE A 68 -11.75 8.10 4.17
C ILE A 68 -12.62 9.29 4.58
N GLU A 69 -12.08 10.14 5.43
CA GLU A 69 -12.70 11.40 5.84
C GLU A 69 -12.66 12.40 4.68
N LEU A 70 -13.82 12.88 4.25
CA LEU A 70 -13.94 13.85 3.17
C LEU A 70 -13.90 15.27 3.75
N MET A 71 -12.84 16.00 3.39
CA MET A 71 -12.68 17.40 3.76
C MET A 71 -13.29 18.27 2.66
N GLU A 72 -14.45 18.87 2.93
CA GLU A 72 -15.15 19.74 2.00
C GLU A 72 -14.45 21.09 1.86
N ILE A 73 -14.06 21.46 0.65
CA ILE A 73 -13.38 22.71 0.32
C ILE A 73 -14.23 23.45 -0.73
N PRO A 74 -15.18 24.29 -0.32
CA PRO A 74 -16.04 24.98 -1.27
C PRO A 74 -15.26 25.93 -2.19
N LYS A 75 -15.50 25.86 -3.49
CA LYS A 75 -14.93 26.83 -4.45
C LYS A 75 -15.60 28.19 -4.27
N ARG A 76 -14.93 29.12 -3.62
CA ARG A 76 -15.36 30.51 -3.52
C ARG A 76 -14.69 31.37 -4.61
N GLY A 77 -15.17 31.26 -5.86
CA GLY A 77 -14.68 32.10 -6.98
C GLY A 77 -13.18 31.90 -7.28
N MET A 78 -12.55 32.91 -7.91
CA MET A 78 -11.12 32.84 -8.28
C MET A 78 -10.15 32.87 -7.10
N VAL A 79 -10.58 33.21 -5.88
CA VAL A 79 -9.74 33.35 -4.67
C VAL A 79 -9.51 32.00 -3.97
N GLY A 80 -10.21 30.94 -4.36
CA GLY A 80 -10.18 29.63 -3.65
C GLY A 80 -9.32 28.54 -4.27
N LYS A 81 -8.46 28.85 -5.26
CA LYS A 81 -7.73 27.81 -6.02
C LYS A 81 -6.80 26.95 -5.17
N ASN A 82 -6.22 27.46 -4.10
CA ASN A 82 -5.25 26.77 -3.25
C ASN A 82 -5.81 26.44 -1.85
N SER A 83 -7.14 26.57 -1.65
CA SER A 83 -7.72 26.35 -0.31
C SER A 83 -7.63 24.89 0.13
N ALA A 84 -7.71 23.95 -0.80
CA ALA A 84 -7.53 22.51 -0.52
C ALA A 84 -6.09 22.20 -0.11
N ASP A 85 -5.12 22.75 -0.83
CA ASP A 85 -3.69 22.56 -0.59
C ASP A 85 -3.28 23.09 0.78
N ILE A 86 -3.74 24.31 1.11
CA ILE A 86 -3.50 24.95 2.40
C ILE A 86 -4.13 24.11 3.52
N ARG A 87 -5.36 23.64 3.36
CA ARG A 87 -6.04 22.83 4.37
C ARG A 87 -5.31 21.51 4.58
N LEU A 88 -4.90 20.83 3.50
CA LEU A 88 -4.11 19.60 3.58
C LEU A 88 -2.80 19.85 4.32
N ALA A 89 -2.08 20.92 3.98
CA ALA A 89 -0.82 21.26 4.63
C ALA A 89 -0.99 21.55 6.13
N VAL A 90 -2.04 22.28 6.51
CA VAL A 90 -2.33 22.57 7.93
C VAL A 90 -2.66 21.29 8.69
N ASP A 91 -3.54 20.42 8.14
CA ASP A 91 -3.90 19.15 8.77
C ASP A 91 -2.68 18.22 8.88
N ALA A 92 -1.79 18.21 7.89
CA ALA A 92 -0.54 17.42 7.94
C ALA A 92 0.37 17.87 9.08
N ILE A 93 0.56 19.18 9.22
CA ILE A 93 1.38 19.75 10.30
C ILE A 93 0.72 19.50 11.66
N ASP A 94 -0.59 19.71 11.79
CA ASP A 94 -1.31 19.39 13.03
C ASP A 94 -1.13 17.92 13.43
N LEU A 95 -1.32 16.98 12.51
CA LEU A 95 -1.10 15.55 12.74
C LEU A 95 0.35 15.22 13.12
N CYS A 96 1.32 15.92 12.52
CA CYS A 96 2.74 15.72 12.79
C CYS A 96 3.09 16.02 14.26
N TYR A 97 2.49 17.06 14.83
CA TYR A 97 2.75 17.47 16.21
C TYR A 97 1.78 16.87 17.22
N SER A 98 0.51 16.64 16.85
CA SER A 98 -0.50 16.12 17.78
C SER A 98 -0.50 14.60 17.93
N LYS A 99 0.08 13.87 16.95
CA LYS A 99 0.10 12.39 16.92
C LYS A 99 1.51 11.86 16.68
N GLU A 100 2.33 11.88 17.74
CA GLU A 100 3.74 11.46 17.69
C GLU A 100 3.94 10.04 17.14
N HIS A 101 2.97 9.13 17.38
CA HIS A 101 3.02 7.76 16.94
C HIS A 101 2.86 7.59 15.40
N ILE A 102 2.45 8.63 14.68
CA ILE A 102 2.48 8.64 13.21
C ILE A 102 3.90 8.97 12.78
N ASP A 103 4.57 8.01 12.16
CA ASP A 103 5.95 8.12 11.70
C ASP A 103 6.07 8.36 10.20
N THR A 104 5.00 8.07 9.43
CA THR A 104 5.01 8.12 7.97
C THR A 104 3.83 8.93 7.45
N PHE A 105 4.11 9.91 6.61
CA PHE A 105 3.11 10.72 5.91
C PHE A 105 3.07 10.35 4.43
N VAL A 106 1.87 10.09 3.92
CA VAL A 106 1.65 9.82 2.50
C VAL A 106 0.90 11.01 1.90
N ILE A 107 1.57 11.75 1.03
CA ILE A 107 0.99 12.89 0.30
C ILE A 107 0.62 12.40 -1.09
N VAL A 108 -0.68 12.31 -1.34
CA VAL A 108 -1.20 11.82 -2.63
C VAL A 108 -1.55 13.03 -3.48
N SER A 109 -0.56 13.56 -4.17
CA SER A 109 -0.62 14.69 -5.11
C SER A 109 0.63 14.70 -5.99
N GLY A 110 0.54 15.33 -7.16
CA GLY A 110 1.69 15.62 -8.04
C GLY A 110 2.19 17.06 -7.94
N ASP A 111 1.55 17.91 -7.11
CA ASP A 111 1.80 19.33 -7.09
C ASP A 111 3.09 19.71 -6.35
N SER A 112 3.90 20.56 -7.01
CA SER A 112 5.14 21.12 -6.43
C SER A 112 4.91 21.95 -5.19
N ASP A 113 3.72 22.52 -5.00
CA ASP A 113 3.38 23.41 -3.89
C ASP A 113 3.39 22.67 -2.54
N PHE A 114 3.34 21.34 -2.56
CA PHE A 114 3.56 20.51 -1.35
C PHE A 114 5.04 20.27 -1.00
N SER A 115 6.00 20.70 -1.82
CA SER A 115 7.43 20.48 -1.51
C SER A 115 7.87 21.12 -0.19
N PRO A 116 7.41 22.33 0.21
CA PRO A 116 7.72 22.89 1.53
C PRO A 116 7.11 22.06 2.68
N LEU A 117 5.91 21.50 2.51
CA LEU A 117 5.28 20.61 3.48
C LEU A 117 6.13 19.35 3.68
N VAL A 118 6.55 18.71 2.58
CA VAL A 118 7.42 17.52 2.62
C VAL A 118 8.70 17.80 3.38
N SER A 119 9.38 18.90 3.06
CA SER A 119 10.60 19.32 3.78
C SER A 119 10.34 19.49 5.27
N LYS A 120 9.20 20.12 5.63
CA LYS A 120 8.86 20.36 7.03
C LYS A 120 8.55 19.09 7.83
N LEU A 121 7.88 18.13 7.20
CA LEU A 121 7.63 16.81 7.80
C LEU A 121 8.95 16.05 8.03
N LYS A 122 9.85 16.08 7.06
CA LYS A 122 11.19 15.44 7.16
C LYS A 122 12.07 16.10 8.24
N GLU A 123 12.04 17.43 8.37
CA GLU A 123 12.68 18.15 9.48
C GLU A 123 12.21 17.66 10.85
N ASN A 124 10.97 17.22 10.95
CA ASN A 124 10.39 16.64 12.18
C ASN A 124 10.59 15.12 12.29
N GLY A 125 11.52 14.55 11.52
CA GLY A 125 11.88 13.14 11.57
C GLY A 125 10.81 12.20 11.00
N LYS A 126 9.83 12.72 10.24
CA LYS A 126 8.81 11.89 9.60
C LYS A 126 9.29 11.37 8.24
N HIS A 127 8.97 10.12 7.94
CA HIS A 127 9.18 9.56 6.62
C HIS A 127 8.06 10.01 5.68
N VAL A 128 8.38 10.48 4.48
CA VAL A 128 7.38 11.01 3.54
C VAL A 128 7.36 10.22 2.25
N ILE A 129 6.20 9.65 1.95
CA ILE A 129 5.91 8.96 0.70
C ILE A 129 5.04 9.89 -0.16
N GLY A 130 5.53 10.26 -1.33
CA GLY A 130 4.74 10.92 -2.37
C GLY A 130 4.01 9.89 -3.22
N MET A 131 2.81 10.20 -3.68
CA MET A 131 2.10 9.38 -4.66
C MET A 131 1.34 10.27 -5.64
N GLY A 132 1.52 10.03 -6.94
CA GLY A 132 0.87 10.86 -7.97
C GLY A 132 0.86 10.18 -9.33
N MET A 133 0.32 10.89 -10.33
CA MET A 133 0.31 10.45 -11.72
C MET A 133 1.65 10.73 -12.37
N LYS A 134 2.15 9.81 -13.19
CA LYS A 134 3.46 9.93 -13.82
C LYS A 134 3.60 11.19 -14.69
N ASP A 135 2.55 11.50 -15.44
CA ASP A 135 2.57 12.59 -16.42
C ASP A 135 2.34 13.98 -15.80
N SER A 136 1.84 14.07 -14.56
CA SER A 136 1.49 15.32 -13.89
C SER A 136 2.22 15.58 -12.57
N SER A 137 3.11 14.67 -12.13
CA SER A 137 3.87 14.88 -10.91
C SER A 137 5.14 15.69 -11.16
N SER A 138 5.34 16.71 -10.34
CA SER A 138 6.49 17.59 -10.41
C SER A 138 7.77 16.90 -9.93
N ASN A 139 8.87 17.04 -10.67
CA ASN A 139 10.18 16.54 -10.25
C ASN A 139 10.64 17.14 -8.93
N LEU A 140 10.22 18.38 -8.60
CA LEU A 140 10.55 19.02 -7.34
C LEU A 140 9.93 18.26 -6.16
N LEU A 141 8.65 17.89 -6.27
CA LEU A 141 7.97 17.10 -5.24
C LEU A 141 8.58 15.69 -5.13
N ILE A 142 8.78 15.02 -6.28
CA ILE A 142 9.33 13.66 -6.33
C ILE A 142 10.68 13.58 -5.60
N ASN A 143 11.59 14.50 -5.91
CA ASN A 143 12.95 14.50 -5.36
C ASN A 143 13.01 14.87 -3.87
N ASN A 144 11.99 15.55 -3.34
CA ASN A 144 11.91 15.90 -1.93
C ASN A 144 11.38 14.75 -1.05
N CYS A 145 10.58 13.84 -1.60
CA CYS A 145 10.06 12.68 -0.86
C CYS A 145 11.17 11.66 -0.57
N ASP A 146 10.99 10.87 0.48
CA ASP A 146 11.87 9.72 0.76
C ASP A 146 11.55 8.56 -0.20
N GLU A 147 10.30 8.47 -0.65
CA GLU A 147 9.83 7.53 -1.66
C GLU A 147 8.74 8.18 -2.49
N PHE A 148 8.69 7.85 -3.79
CA PHE A 148 7.59 8.28 -4.66
C PHE A 148 7.00 7.10 -5.42
N ILE A 149 5.66 6.96 -5.40
CA ILE A 149 4.93 5.88 -6.05
C ILE A 149 4.06 6.45 -7.14
N TYR A 150 4.23 5.99 -8.36
CA TYR A 150 3.33 6.37 -9.45
C TYR A 150 2.06 5.52 -9.41
N TYR A 151 0.90 6.17 -9.57
CA TYR A 151 -0.39 5.49 -9.60
C TYR A 151 -0.46 4.42 -10.69
N GLU A 152 0.12 4.71 -11.86
CA GLU A 152 0.19 3.76 -12.97
C GLU A 152 0.97 2.48 -12.64
N ASP A 153 1.91 2.56 -11.71
CA ASP A 153 2.71 1.40 -11.29
C ASP A 153 1.95 0.49 -10.30
N LEU A 154 0.83 0.96 -9.73
CA LEU A 154 -0.03 0.14 -8.89
C LEU A 154 -0.67 -1.02 -9.66
N GLU A 155 -0.83 -0.87 -10.97
CA GLU A 155 -1.42 -1.88 -11.86
C GLU A 155 -0.38 -2.88 -12.40
N ARG A 156 0.92 -2.62 -12.21
CA ARG A 156 1.97 -3.49 -12.74
C ARG A 156 2.16 -4.72 -11.86
N PRO A 157 2.06 -5.93 -12.40
CA PRO A 157 2.39 -7.13 -11.66
C PRO A 157 3.89 -7.15 -11.34
N VAL A 158 4.24 -7.49 -10.10
CA VAL A 158 5.63 -7.77 -9.72
C VAL A 158 5.89 -9.26 -9.87
N GLY A 159 6.58 -9.64 -10.93
CA GLY A 159 6.80 -11.04 -11.28
C GLY A 159 5.54 -11.71 -11.85
N ILE A 160 5.63 -12.98 -12.15
CA ILE A 160 4.48 -13.83 -12.53
C ILE A 160 4.15 -14.66 -11.30
N PRO A 161 3.13 -14.30 -10.50
CA PRO A 161 2.72 -15.14 -9.38
C PRO A 161 2.19 -16.47 -9.91
N PRO A 162 2.43 -17.60 -9.20
CA PRO A 162 1.95 -18.89 -9.63
C PRO A 162 0.42 -18.93 -9.65
N GLU A 163 -0.13 -19.59 -10.66
CA GLU A 163 -1.57 -19.80 -10.73
C GLU A 163 -2.03 -20.78 -9.65
N ILE A 164 -3.06 -20.37 -8.91
CA ILE A 164 -3.72 -21.25 -7.95
C ILE A 164 -4.64 -22.20 -8.69
N ARG A 165 -4.51 -23.50 -8.42
CA ARG A 165 -5.34 -24.54 -9.02
C ARG A 165 -6.83 -24.27 -8.82
N ARG A 166 -7.61 -24.42 -9.90
CA ARG A 166 -9.06 -24.11 -9.92
C ARG A 166 -9.92 -25.10 -9.13
N ASP A 167 -9.43 -26.31 -8.92
CA ASP A 167 -10.13 -27.43 -8.26
C ASP A 167 -10.04 -27.40 -6.72
N LEU A 168 -9.28 -26.46 -6.13
CA LEU A 168 -9.15 -26.35 -4.68
C LEU A 168 -10.42 -25.80 -4.01
N PRO A 169 -10.72 -26.21 -2.76
CA PRO A 169 -11.79 -25.62 -1.97
C PRO A 169 -11.65 -24.10 -1.82
N LYS A 170 -12.77 -23.38 -1.84
CA LYS A 170 -12.78 -21.90 -1.77
C LYS A 170 -11.93 -21.34 -0.62
N LYS A 171 -12.11 -21.88 0.61
CA LYS A 171 -11.33 -21.44 1.78
C LYS A 171 -9.82 -21.56 1.59
N LYS A 172 -9.38 -22.64 0.94
CA LYS A 172 -7.97 -22.89 0.65
C LYS A 172 -7.44 -21.93 -0.42
N LYS A 173 -8.22 -21.68 -1.47
CA LYS A 173 -7.89 -20.68 -2.50
C LYS A 173 -7.73 -19.28 -1.90
N ASP A 174 -8.68 -18.87 -1.05
CA ASP A 174 -8.66 -17.56 -0.41
C ASP A 174 -7.42 -17.38 0.47
N ALA A 175 -7.00 -18.43 1.20
CA ALA A 175 -5.77 -18.39 1.99
C ALA A 175 -4.51 -18.32 1.12
N PHE A 176 -4.45 -19.11 0.06
CA PHE A 176 -3.33 -19.12 -0.87
C PHE A 176 -3.20 -17.81 -1.65
N GLN A 177 -4.33 -17.22 -2.10
CA GLN A 177 -4.32 -15.92 -2.76
C GLN A 177 -3.75 -14.85 -1.82
N LEU A 178 -4.25 -14.80 -0.59
CA LEU A 178 -3.76 -13.84 0.40
C LEU A 178 -2.27 -14.05 0.73
N LEU A 179 -1.81 -15.29 0.77
CA LEU A 179 -0.39 -15.63 0.97
C LEU A 179 0.46 -15.08 -0.20
N ILE A 180 0.07 -15.39 -1.45
CA ILE A 180 0.79 -14.95 -2.65
C ILE A 180 0.82 -13.42 -2.72
N ASP A 181 -0.32 -12.75 -2.51
CA ASP A 181 -0.41 -11.29 -2.52
C ASP A 181 0.47 -10.64 -1.44
N SER A 182 0.67 -11.34 -0.31
CA SER A 182 1.53 -10.86 0.77
C SER A 182 3.01 -11.08 0.48
N VAL A 183 3.37 -12.19 -0.16
CA VAL A 183 4.75 -12.45 -0.63
C VAL A 183 5.12 -11.45 -1.72
N VAL A 184 4.24 -11.21 -2.71
CA VAL A 184 4.44 -10.19 -3.75
C VAL A 184 4.66 -8.81 -3.12
N ALA A 185 3.87 -8.45 -2.12
CA ALA A 185 4.00 -7.19 -1.40
C ALA A 185 5.39 -7.00 -0.78
N LEU A 186 5.89 -8.02 -0.08
CA LEU A 186 7.20 -8.00 0.56
C LEU A 186 8.34 -7.94 -0.46
N VAL A 187 8.20 -8.62 -1.60
CA VAL A 187 9.15 -8.54 -2.72
C VAL A 187 9.19 -7.11 -3.30
N ARG A 188 8.03 -6.45 -3.47
CA ARG A 188 7.95 -5.03 -3.88
C ARG A 188 8.66 -4.09 -2.93
N GLU A 189 8.66 -4.41 -1.63
CA GLU A 189 9.36 -3.64 -0.60
C GLU A 189 10.86 -3.98 -0.53
N ASN A 190 11.39 -4.73 -1.50
CA ASN A 190 12.79 -5.16 -1.56
C ASN A 190 13.26 -5.84 -0.26
N LYS A 191 12.38 -6.56 0.44
CA LYS A 191 12.78 -7.33 1.62
C LYS A 191 13.67 -8.50 1.18
N GLU A 192 14.91 -8.50 1.64
CA GLU A 192 15.91 -9.52 1.28
C GLU A 192 15.53 -10.92 1.75
N ILE A 193 14.91 -11.00 2.94
CA ILE A 193 14.53 -12.26 3.57
C ILE A 193 13.04 -12.22 3.92
N LEU A 194 12.28 -13.15 3.35
CA LEU A 194 10.83 -13.24 3.56
C LEU A 194 10.50 -14.20 4.70
N TRP A 195 10.62 -13.73 5.93
CA TRP A 195 10.30 -14.48 7.12
C TRP A 195 8.82 -14.83 7.22
N SER A 196 8.49 -16.03 7.68
CA SER A 196 7.11 -16.48 7.91
C SER A 196 6.31 -15.51 8.79
N SER A 197 6.94 -14.91 9.80
CA SER A 197 6.33 -13.90 10.68
C SER A 197 5.95 -12.62 9.93
N MET A 198 6.82 -12.12 9.05
CA MET A 198 6.55 -10.93 8.22
C MET A 198 5.39 -11.18 7.25
N ILE A 199 5.38 -12.35 6.62
CA ILE A 199 4.32 -12.75 5.70
C ILE A 199 2.98 -12.81 6.45
N LYS A 200 2.94 -13.48 7.61
CA LYS A 200 1.74 -13.55 8.46
C LYS A 200 1.24 -12.16 8.88
N GLN A 201 2.14 -11.27 9.27
CA GLN A 201 1.80 -9.90 9.64
C GLN A 201 1.20 -9.14 8.44
N THR A 202 1.79 -9.27 7.25
CA THR A 202 1.28 -8.65 6.02
C THR A 202 -0.09 -9.20 5.64
N MET A 203 -0.31 -10.52 5.75
CA MET A 203 -1.62 -11.14 5.55
C MET A 203 -2.67 -10.57 6.49
N LYS A 204 -2.35 -10.41 7.79
CA LYS A 204 -3.26 -9.83 8.78
C LYS A 204 -3.54 -8.34 8.55
N ARG A 205 -2.58 -7.57 8.03
CA ARG A 205 -2.80 -6.17 7.63
C ARG A 205 -3.76 -6.08 6.45
N LYS A 206 -3.57 -6.92 5.41
CA LYS A 206 -4.44 -6.97 4.23
C LYS A 206 -5.84 -7.50 4.58
N LYS A 207 -5.92 -8.48 5.49
CA LYS A 207 -7.19 -9.09 5.92
C LYS A 207 -7.19 -9.32 7.44
N PRO A 208 -7.65 -8.35 8.25
CA PRO A 208 -7.63 -8.45 9.71
C PRO A 208 -8.40 -9.67 10.26
N SER A 209 -9.41 -10.16 9.52
CA SER A 209 -10.18 -11.36 9.85
C SER A 209 -9.48 -12.68 9.50
N PHE A 210 -8.25 -12.64 8.98
CA PHE A 210 -7.52 -13.85 8.63
C PHE A 210 -7.22 -14.70 9.88
N SER A 211 -7.57 -15.98 9.80
CA SER A 211 -7.27 -17.01 10.79
C SER A 211 -6.92 -18.31 10.08
N GLU A 212 -5.84 -18.92 10.45
CA GLU A 212 -5.39 -20.21 9.92
C GLU A 212 -6.46 -21.27 10.11
N GLN A 213 -7.07 -21.31 11.31
CA GLN A 213 -8.11 -22.29 11.68
C GLN A 213 -9.35 -22.18 10.81
N TYR A 214 -9.77 -20.94 10.47
CA TYR A 214 -10.90 -20.74 9.55
C TYR A 214 -10.64 -21.36 8.16
N HIS A 215 -9.38 -21.35 7.73
CA HIS A 215 -8.94 -21.91 6.47
C HIS A 215 -8.53 -23.40 6.55
N GLY A 216 -8.67 -24.03 7.72
CA GLY A 216 -8.41 -25.47 7.92
C GLY A 216 -6.99 -25.83 8.32
N TYR A 217 -6.18 -24.87 8.76
CA TYR A 217 -4.81 -25.10 9.20
C TYR A 217 -4.67 -24.93 10.71
N ARG A 218 -3.87 -25.79 11.37
CA ARG A 218 -3.62 -25.67 12.81
C ARG A 218 -2.64 -24.53 13.10
N THR A 219 -1.62 -24.39 12.26
CA THR A 219 -0.56 -23.40 12.40
C THR A 219 -0.34 -22.66 11.08
N PHE A 220 0.37 -21.55 11.14
CA PHE A 220 0.81 -20.84 9.93
C PHE A 220 1.83 -21.64 9.13
N SER A 221 2.64 -22.45 9.82
CA SER A 221 3.59 -23.38 9.18
C SER A 221 2.88 -24.40 8.32
N ASP A 222 1.76 -24.97 8.81
CA ASP A 222 0.97 -25.95 8.02
C ASP A 222 0.44 -25.32 6.71
N LEU A 223 0.04 -24.02 6.76
CA LEU A 223 -0.37 -23.29 5.56
C LEU A 223 0.79 -23.13 4.57
N LEU A 224 1.97 -22.76 5.06
CA LEU A 224 3.15 -22.60 4.21
C LEU A 224 3.58 -23.92 3.55
N GLU A 225 3.64 -25.00 4.33
CA GLU A 225 3.98 -26.33 3.82
C GLU A 225 2.98 -26.83 2.77
N ASP A 226 1.69 -26.57 2.97
CA ASP A 226 0.66 -26.95 2.00
C ASP A 226 0.74 -26.08 0.73
N ALA A 227 1.12 -24.80 0.86
CA ALA A 227 1.39 -23.93 -0.27
C ALA A 227 2.62 -24.41 -1.07
N GLU A 228 3.67 -24.89 -0.41
CA GLU A 228 4.84 -25.48 -1.04
C GLU A 228 4.50 -26.79 -1.77
N LYS A 229 3.77 -27.71 -1.10
CA LYS A 229 3.27 -28.94 -1.72
C LYS A 229 2.41 -28.65 -2.97
N SER A 230 1.68 -27.56 -2.94
CA SER A 230 0.86 -27.08 -4.07
C SER A 230 1.69 -26.39 -5.15
N GLY A 231 3.01 -26.20 -4.95
CA GLY A 231 3.92 -25.58 -5.92
C GLY A 231 3.77 -24.07 -6.01
N LEU A 232 3.25 -23.40 -4.98
CA LEU A 232 3.02 -21.96 -4.99
C LEU A 232 4.23 -21.19 -4.46
N VAL A 233 4.88 -21.71 -3.43
CA VAL A 233 6.06 -21.10 -2.81
C VAL A 233 7.14 -22.16 -2.61
N ARG A 234 8.37 -21.70 -2.40
CA ARG A 234 9.50 -22.54 -1.97
C ARG A 234 9.92 -22.10 -0.58
N LEU A 235 10.10 -23.06 0.33
CA LEU A 235 10.47 -22.83 1.71
C LEU A 235 11.92 -23.23 1.97
N LYS A 236 12.53 -22.53 2.91
CA LYS A 236 13.79 -22.92 3.55
C LYS A 236 13.64 -22.73 5.03
N THR A 237 14.16 -23.67 5.82
CA THR A 237 14.20 -23.52 7.29
C THR A 237 15.46 -22.76 7.67
N ASP A 238 15.30 -21.69 8.45
CA ASP A 238 16.43 -20.99 9.05
C ASP A 238 17.02 -21.81 10.19
N PRO A 239 18.32 -22.17 10.16
CA PRO A 239 18.93 -23.03 11.16
C PRO A 239 19.03 -22.41 12.56
N LYS A 240 18.95 -21.06 12.66
CA LYS A 240 19.05 -20.36 13.95
C LYS A 240 17.72 -20.25 14.68
N SER A 241 16.66 -19.93 13.95
CA SER A 241 15.32 -19.68 14.52
C SER A 241 14.37 -20.86 14.35
N ASN A 242 14.74 -21.85 13.55
CA ASN A 242 13.90 -23.00 13.14
C ASN A 242 12.55 -22.56 12.54
N THR A 243 12.51 -21.36 11.91
CA THR A 243 11.32 -20.82 11.24
C THR A 243 11.46 -20.89 9.73
N TYR A 244 10.31 -20.90 9.03
CA TYR A 244 10.33 -20.89 7.57
C TYR A 244 10.64 -19.51 7.00
N ILE A 245 11.39 -19.53 5.91
CA ILE A 245 11.66 -18.41 5.01
C ILE A 245 11.12 -18.80 3.64
N VAL A 246 10.38 -17.90 2.98
CA VAL A 246 9.99 -18.07 1.58
C VAL A 246 11.13 -17.58 0.70
N VAL A 247 11.69 -18.45 -0.12
CA VAL A 247 12.83 -18.16 -0.99
C VAL A 247 12.43 -17.91 -2.44
N GLY A 248 11.17 -18.07 -2.78
CA GLY A 248 10.65 -17.80 -4.13
C GLY A 248 9.31 -18.44 -4.41
N PHE A 249 8.84 -18.25 -5.63
CA PHE A 249 7.62 -18.88 -6.17
C PHE A 249 7.95 -20.17 -6.94
N GLY A 250 6.94 -21.04 -7.08
CA GLY A 250 6.99 -22.26 -7.90
C GLY A 250 7.67 -23.44 -7.20
N LYS A 251 7.73 -24.57 -7.93
CA LYS A 251 8.48 -25.77 -7.52
C LYS A 251 9.97 -25.54 -7.79
N GLU A 252 10.84 -26.21 -7.05
CA GLU A 252 12.27 -26.28 -7.39
C GLU A 252 12.41 -26.76 -8.85
N SER A 253 13.02 -25.95 -9.70
CA SER A 253 13.48 -26.43 -11.00
C SER A 253 14.66 -27.35 -10.76
N ASP A 254 14.67 -28.54 -11.35
CA ASP A 254 15.72 -29.57 -11.25
C ASP A 254 17.09 -29.14 -11.82
N GLU A 255 17.34 -27.85 -12.02
CA GLU A 255 18.59 -27.32 -12.62
C GLU A 255 19.77 -27.26 -11.65
N GLY A 256 19.61 -27.60 -10.36
CA GLY A 256 20.69 -27.58 -9.35
C GLY A 256 21.39 -28.93 -9.11
N ARG A 257 21.07 -30.00 -9.81
CA ARG A 257 21.66 -31.35 -9.61
C ARG A 257 22.64 -31.80 -10.71
N ARG A 258 23.16 -30.88 -11.52
CA ARG A 258 24.26 -31.18 -12.45
C ARG A 258 25.39 -30.19 -12.23
N SER A 259 26.18 -30.45 -11.24
CA SER A 259 27.59 -30.01 -11.12
C SER A 259 28.28 -30.91 -10.08
#